data_eb4fb61fd9cdeac1b01921d39e18be40
#
_entry.id   eb4fb61fd9cdeac1b01921d39e18be40
#
_cell.length_a   1.000
_cell.length_b   1.000
_cell.length_c   1.000
_cell.angle_alpha   90.00
_cell.angle_beta   90.00
_cell.angle_gamma   90.00
#
_symmetry.space_group_name_H-M   'P 1'
#
loop_
_entity.id
_entity.type
_entity.pdbx_description
1 polymer ?
#
loop_
_entity_poly.entity_id
_entity_poly.type
_entity_poly.pdbx_seq_one_letter_code
_entity_poly.pdbx_strand_id
1 'polypeptide(L)'
;MPEPNTELFVPVLINGAVFATVAVIVPAFLLSRVTRDILGRSVLVIFLFIAAGAYFGFATSGREVLGTGQVWLLVELVQVVGFGTQALLGLRGSPYWLAAGWALHPFWDVVLHYVGPGHPFTSWTYAIACVSFDWLIALYIVIAYGLVGGRRLRFRGVATA
;
A
#
# COMPACT_ATOMS: atom_id res chain seq x y z
N MET A 1 -17.56 1.87 -16.78
CA MET A 1 -16.14 1.58 -17.06
C MET A 1 -16.05 0.37 -17.97
N PRO A 2 -14.98 0.21 -18.79
CA PRO A 2 -14.84 -0.99 -19.62
C PRO A 2 -14.75 -2.24 -18.75
N GLU A 3 -15.36 -3.32 -19.22
CA GLU A 3 -15.28 -4.64 -18.61
C GLU A 3 -13.83 -5.11 -18.44
N PRO A 4 -13.52 -5.86 -17.37
CA PRO A 4 -12.19 -6.40 -17.18
C PRO A 4 -11.77 -7.30 -18.34
N ASN A 5 -10.69 -6.94 -19.03
CA ASN A 5 -10.12 -7.80 -20.06
C ASN A 5 -9.12 -8.77 -19.42
N THR A 6 -9.44 -10.05 -19.40
CA THR A 6 -8.62 -11.11 -18.80
C THR A 6 -7.23 -11.23 -19.43
N GLU A 7 -7.06 -10.89 -20.71
CA GLU A 7 -5.76 -10.90 -21.40
C GLU A 7 -4.81 -9.84 -20.83
N LEU A 8 -5.35 -8.73 -20.32
CA LEU A 8 -4.57 -7.65 -19.74
C LEU A 8 -4.25 -7.85 -18.24
N PHE A 9 -4.84 -8.86 -17.60
CA PHE A 9 -4.68 -9.08 -16.17
C PHE A 9 -3.21 -9.30 -15.77
N VAL A 10 -2.53 -10.23 -16.46
CA VAL A 10 -1.12 -10.52 -16.21
C VAL A 10 -0.21 -9.31 -16.52
N PRO A 11 -0.33 -8.64 -17.67
CA PRO A 11 0.39 -7.40 -17.93
C PRO A 11 0.20 -6.32 -16.86
N VAL A 12 -1.01 -6.14 -16.34
CA VAL A 12 -1.30 -5.15 -15.30
C VAL A 12 -0.62 -5.52 -13.99
N LEU A 13 -0.64 -6.78 -13.57
CA LEU A 13 0.12 -7.25 -12.40
C LEU A 13 1.63 -7.03 -12.58
N ILE A 14 2.18 -7.35 -13.74
CA ILE A 14 3.60 -7.13 -14.02
C ILE A 14 3.93 -5.63 -13.93
N ASN A 15 3.09 -4.76 -14.46
CA ASN A 15 3.29 -3.30 -14.37
C ASN A 15 3.32 -2.81 -12.93
N GLY A 16 2.41 -3.29 -12.06
CA GLY A 16 2.41 -2.97 -10.64
C GLY A 16 3.71 -3.42 -9.96
N ALA A 17 4.17 -4.65 -10.24
CA ALA A 17 5.42 -5.19 -9.70
C ALA A 17 6.66 -4.42 -10.18
N VAL A 18 6.71 -4.07 -11.47
CA VAL A 18 7.81 -3.27 -12.06
C VAL A 18 7.82 -1.89 -11.42
N PHE A 19 6.66 -1.25 -11.27
CA PHE A 19 6.57 0.07 -10.66
C PHE A 19 7.02 0.05 -9.20
N ALA A 20 6.59 -0.94 -8.39
CA ALA A 20 7.07 -1.11 -7.02
C ALA A 20 8.59 -1.27 -6.96
N THR A 21 9.15 -2.09 -7.84
CA THR A 21 10.59 -2.36 -7.88
C THR A 21 11.37 -1.12 -8.27
N VAL A 22 11.03 -0.49 -9.38
CA VAL A 22 11.82 0.61 -9.96
C VAL A 22 11.62 1.92 -9.18
N ALA A 23 10.40 2.24 -8.79
CA ALA A 23 10.09 3.52 -8.16
C ALA A 23 10.37 3.55 -6.65
N VAL A 24 10.36 2.38 -5.98
CA VAL A 24 10.48 2.31 -4.52
C VAL A 24 11.66 1.45 -4.08
N ILE A 25 11.70 0.18 -4.49
CA ILE A 25 12.67 -0.78 -3.94
C ILE A 25 14.10 -0.45 -4.37
N VAL A 26 14.33 -0.22 -5.66
CA VAL A 26 15.67 0.14 -6.17
C VAL A 26 16.19 1.44 -5.55
N PRO A 27 15.46 2.56 -5.55
CA PRO A 27 15.90 3.77 -4.87
C PRO A 27 16.18 3.56 -3.38
N ALA A 28 15.35 2.78 -2.68
CA ALA A 28 15.56 2.49 -1.28
C ALA A 28 16.84 1.69 -1.00
N PHE A 29 17.27 0.82 -1.92
CA PHE A 29 18.55 0.14 -1.81
C PHE A 29 19.76 1.06 -2.05
N LEU A 30 19.62 2.08 -2.86
CA LEU A 30 20.66 3.05 -3.17
C LEU A 30 20.90 4.05 -2.03
N LEU A 31 19.92 4.23 -1.13
CA LEU A 31 20.06 5.10 0.03
C LEU A 31 20.99 4.50 1.09
N SER A 32 21.72 5.37 1.79
CA SER A 32 22.44 4.95 2.99
C SER A 32 21.47 4.33 4.00
N ARG A 33 21.98 3.46 4.87
CA ARG A 33 21.12 2.77 5.83
C ARG A 33 20.37 3.73 6.76
N VAL A 34 21.04 4.79 7.22
CA VAL A 34 20.43 5.82 8.09
C VAL A 34 19.34 6.57 7.34
N THR A 35 19.62 7.02 6.14
CA THR A 35 18.65 7.71 5.29
C THR A 35 17.45 6.83 4.99
N ARG A 36 17.66 5.55 4.70
CA ARG A 36 16.60 4.58 4.44
C ARG A 36 15.72 4.35 5.67
N ASP A 37 16.30 4.25 6.87
CA ASP A 37 15.53 3.98 8.09
C ASP A 37 14.62 5.16 8.46
N ILE A 38 15.04 6.39 8.19
CA ILE A 38 14.26 7.61 8.51
C ILE A 38 13.37 8.00 7.34
N LEU A 39 13.95 8.30 6.18
CA LEU A 39 13.20 8.80 5.03
C LEU A 39 12.41 7.69 4.34
N GLY A 40 12.97 6.48 4.22
CA GLY A 40 12.33 5.39 3.52
C GLY A 40 11.02 4.97 4.19
N ARG A 41 10.97 4.86 5.51
CA ARG A 41 9.72 4.57 6.24
C ARG A 41 8.71 5.68 6.09
N SER A 42 9.14 6.95 6.19
CA SER A 42 8.26 8.11 6.02
C SER A 42 7.66 8.16 4.61
N VAL A 43 8.45 7.90 3.58
CA VAL A 43 7.99 7.83 2.20
C VAL A 43 6.95 6.72 2.02
N LEU A 44 7.21 5.52 2.55
CA LEU A 44 6.26 4.40 2.47
C LEU A 44 4.95 4.66 3.22
N VAL A 45 5.01 5.40 4.33
CA VAL A 45 3.81 5.87 5.05
C VAL A 45 3.00 6.83 4.18
N ILE A 46 3.66 7.83 3.57
CA ILE A 46 3.01 8.80 2.69
C ILE A 46 2.37 8.09 1.49
N PHE A 47 3.07 7.16 0.87
CA PHE A 47 2.53 6.39 -0.25
C PHE A 47 1.32 5.54 0.14
N LEU A 48 1.28 4.94 1.33
CA LEU A 48 0.10 4.20 1.79
C LEU A 48 -1.10 5.14 2.02
N PHE A 49 -0.87 6.35 2.55
CA PHE A 49 -1.92 7.35 2.62
C PHE A 49 -2.42 7.80 1.25
N ILE A 50 -1.53 7.94 0.26
CA ILE A 50 -1.90 8.30 -1.11
C ILE A 50 -2.69 7.15 -1.74
N ALA A 51 -2.26 5.90 -1.59
CA ALA A 51 -2.95 4.74 -2.13
C ALA A 51 -4.37 4.63 -1.56
N ALA A 52 -4.51 4.65 -0.24
CA ALA A 52 -5.81 4.64 0.42
C ALA A 52 -6.67 5.88 0.05
N GLY A 53 -6.06 7.06 -0.01
CA GLY A 53 -6.74 8.32 -0.38
C GLY A 53 -7.22 8.38 -1.83
N ALA A 54 -6.60 7.61 -2.74
CA ALA A 54 -7.00 7.57 -4.14
C ALA A 54 -8.45 7.10 -4.31
N TYR A 55 -8.87 6.09 -3.55
CA TYR A 55 -10.26 5.60 -3.59
C TYR A 55 -11.26 6.63 -3.07
N PHE A 56 -10.90 7.38 -2.04
CA PHE A 56 -11.71 8.52 -1.61
C PHE A 56 -11.86 9.55 -2.73
N GLY A 57 -10.79 9.82 -3.49
CA GLY A 57 -10.82 10.66 -4.68
C GLY A 57 -11.71 10.10 -5.78
N PHE A 58 -11.65 8.80 -6.05
CA PHE A 58 -12.52 8.12 -7.03
C PHE A 58 -13.98 8.18 -6.60
N ALA A 59 -14.29 7.93 -5.32
CA ALA A 59 -15.64 8.03 -4.78
C ALA A 59 -16.21 9.45 -4.89
N THR A 60 -15.40 10.50 -4.73
CA THR A 60 -15.84 11.88 -4.93
C THR A 60 -16.18 12.17 -6.38
N SER A 61 -15.40 11.63 -7.32
CA SER A 61 -15.62 11.81 -8.77
C SER A 61 -16.81 10.99 -9.27
N GLY A 62 -17.07 9.83 -8.68
CA GLY A 62 -18.12 8.89 -9.06
C GLY A 62 -19.49 9.14 -8.42
N ARG A 63 -19.67 10.21 -7.65
CA ARG A 63 -20.90 10.49 -6.87
C ARG A 63 -22.18 10.45 -7.69
N GLU A 64 -22.13 10.99 -8.90
CA GLU A 64 -23.30 11.08 -9.79
C GLU A 64 -23.70 9.72 -10.36
N VAL A 65 -22.73 8.80 -10.49
CA VAL A 65 -22.91 7.47 -11.10
C VAL A 65 -23.68 6.53 -10.17
N LEU A 66 -23.49 6.66 -8.85
CA LEU A 66 -24.00 5.68 -7.88
C LEU A 66 -25.26 6.12 -7.13
N GLY A 67 -25.64 7.40 -7.17
CA GLY A 67 -26.78 7.92 -6.40
C GLY A 67 -26.63 7.79 -4.86
N THR A 68 -25.60 7.07 -4.41
CA THR A 68 -25.31 6.75 -2.99
C THR A 68 -23.99 7.37 -2.52
N GLY A 69 -23.54 8.44 -3.15
CA GLY A 69 -22.21 9.02 -3.00
C GLY A 69 -21.74 9.28 -1.58
N GLN A 70 -22.66 9.59 -0.65
CA GLN A 70 -22.27 9.83 0.75
C GLN A 70 -21.85 8.54 1.46
N VAL A 71 -22.51 7.42 1.19
CA VAL A 71 -22.16 6.12 1.80
C VAL A 71 -20.76 5.67 1.34
N TRP A 72 -20.46 5.81 0.05
CA TRP A 72 -19.15 5.48 -0.47
C TRP A 72 -18.05 6.35 0.09
N LEU A 73 -18.29 7.65 0.25
CA LEU A 73 -17.33 8.54 0.91
C LEU A 73 -17.01 8.10 2.35
N LEU A 74 -18.03 7.64 3.09
CA LEU A 74 -17.83 7.12 4.45
C LEU A 74 -17.03 5.80 4.44
N VAL A 75 -17.34 4.89 3.52
CA VAL A 75 -16.62 3.62 3.36
C VAL A 75 -15.14 3.89 3.07
N GLU A 76 -14.85 4.77 2.12
CA GLU A 76 -13.46 5.11 1.77
C GLU A 76 -12.76 5.91 2.88
N LEU A 77 -13.48 6.72 3.64
CA LEU A 77 -12.92 7.40 4.81
C LEU A 77 -12.49 6.40 5.88
N VAL A 78 -13.30 5.37 6.15
CA VAL A 78 -12.93 4.29 7.08
C VAL A 78 -11.64 3.59 6.64
N GLN A 79 -11.50 3.34 5.35
CA GLN A 79 -10.28 2.79 4.75
C GLN A 79 -9.07 3.70 4.98
N VAL A 80 -9.17 4.99 4.64
CA VAL A 80 -8.09 5.97 4.83
C VAL A 80 -7.66 6.03 6.30
N VAL A 81 -8.62 6.08 7.23
CA VAL A 81 -8.35 6.09 8.67
C VAL A 81 -7.69 4.79 9.12
N GLY A 82 -8.18 3.64 8.66
CA GLY A 82 -7.67 2.32 9.02
C GLY A 82 -6.21 2.13 8.55
N PHE A 83 -5.95 2.27 7.27
CA PHE A 83 -4.59 2.13 6.72
C PHE A 83 -3.66 3.26 7.15
N GLY A 84 -4.17 4.47 7.31
CA GLY A 84 -3.42 5.58 7.86
C GLY A 84 -2.98 5.33 9.31
N THR A 85 -3.84 4.75 10.13
CA THR A 85 -3.49 4.33 11.50
C THR A 85 -2.37 3.28 11.49
N GLN A 86 -2.49 2.24 10.66
CA GLN A 86 -1.43 1.23 10.51
C GLN A 86 -0.11 1.84 10.04
N ALA A 87 -0.17 2.77 9.08
CA ALA A 87 0.99 3.50 8.60
C ALA A 87 1.68 4.30 9.72
N LEU A 88 0.92 5.04 10.53
CA LEU A 88 1.46 5.82 11.66
C LEU A 88 2.01 4.93 12.78
N LEU A 89 1.33 3.83 13.10
CA LEU A 89 1.84 2.83 14.05
C LEU A 89 3.15 2.21 13.53
N GLY A 90 3.23 1.97 12.21
CA GLY A 90 4.43 1.50 11.55
C GLY A 90 5.57 2.51 11.57
N LEU A 91 5.28 3.80 11.46
CA LEU A 91 6.28 4.87 11.51
C LEU A 91 6.89 5.03 12.90
N ARG A 92 6.06 5.04 13.94
CA ARG A 92 6.46 5.32 15.33
C ARG A 92 6.87 4.07 16.12
N GLY A 93 6.39 2.91 15.71
CA GLY A 93 6.58 1.64 16.40
C GLY A 93 7.18 0.55 15.50
N SER A 94 6.53 -0.61 15.50
CA SER A 94 6.98 -1.76 14.74
C SER A 94 6.72 -1.60 13.24
N PRO A 95 7.72 -1.84 12.37
CA PRO A 95 7.54 -1.78 10.92
C PRO A 95 6.51 -2.81 10.41
N TYR A 96 6.20 -3.83 11.20
CA TYR A 96 5.18 -4.82 10.83
C TYR A 96 3.76 -4.23 10.72
N TRP A 97 3.45 -3.13 11.44
CA TRP A 97 2.18 -2.43 11.25
C TRP A 97 2.09 -1.80 9.86
N LEU A 98 3.17 -1.18 9.39
CA LEU A 98 3.23 -0.62 8.04
C LEU A 98 3.17 -1.73 6.99
N ALA A 99 3.89 -2.85 7.21
CA ALA A 99 3.82 -4.01 6.32
C ALA A 99 2.41 -4.61 6.27
N ALA A 100 1.72 -4.69 7.41
CA ALA A 100 0.34 -5.16 7.47
C ALA A 100 -0.61 -4.25 6.69
N GLY A 101 -0.45 -2.93 6.80
CA GLY A 101 -1.22 -1.97 6.01
C GLY A 101 -1.07 -2.21 4.50
N TRP A 102 0.16 -2.31 4.03
CA TRP A 102 0.45 -2.62 2.63
C TRP A 102 -0.03 -4.00 2.19
N ALA A 103 0.05 -5.01 3.06
CA ALA A 103 -0.42 -6.36 2.73
C ALA A 103 -1.95 -6.48 2.68
N LEU A 104 -2.67 -5.71 3.49
CA LEU A 104 -4.13 -5.75 3.59
C LEU A 104 -4.82 -4.83 2.57
N HIS A 105 -4.16 -3.78 2.11
CA HIS A 105 -4.74 -2.82 1.16
C HIS A 105 -5.25 -3.49 -0.13
N PRO A 106 -4.51 -4.43 -0.78
CA PRO A 106 -5.01 -5.10 -1.98
C PRO A 106 -6.29 -5.92 -1.79
N PHE A 107 -6.54 -6.41 -0.58
CA PHE A 107 -7.81 -7.11 -0.30
C PHE A 107 -8.99 -6.14 -0.36
N TRP A 108 -8.80 -4.91 0.16
CA TRP A 108 -9.78 -3.83 0.00
C TRP A 108 -10.03 -3.54 -1.47
N ASP A 109 -8.96 -3.37 -2.24
CA ASP A 109 -9.00 -3.07 -3.67
C ASP A 109 -9.77 -4.13 -4.45
N VAL A 110 -9.45 -5.40 -4.23
CA VAL A 110 -10.07 -6.50 -4.96
C VAL A 110 -11.52 -6.70 -4.50
N VAL A 111 -11.77 -6.76 -3.19
CA VAL A 111 -13.09 -7.08 -2.67
C VAL A 111 -14.11 -5.99 -2.94
N LEU A 112 -13.74 -4.72 -2.80
CA LEU A 112 -14.69 -3.61 -2.96
C LEU A 112 -14.67 -3.01 -4.37
N HIS A 113 -13.52 -2.94 -5.03
CA HIS A 113 -13.34 -2.15 -6.24
C HIS A 113 -13.15 -2.98 -7.50
N TYR A 114 -12.67 -4.21 -7.41
CA TYR A 114 -12.57 -5.10 -8.57
C TYR A 114 -13.81 -5.97 -8.73
N VAL A 115 -14.22 -6.70 -7.68
CA VAL A 115 -15.40 -7.60 -7.73
C VAL A 115 -16.63 -7.00 -7.07
N GLY A 116 -16.46 -6.03 -6.19
CA GLY A 116 -17.52 -5.48 -5.36
C GLY A 116 -18.21 -4.25 -5.96
N PRO A 117 -19.09 -3.64 -5.18
CA PRO A 117 -19.96 -2.55 -5.63
C PRO A 117 -19.24 -1.21 -5.87
N GLY A 118 -17.95 -1.09 -5.54
CA GLY A 118 -17.09 0.06 -5.86
C GLY A 118 -16.55 0.05 -7.30
N HIS A 119 -16.70 -1.08 -8.03
CA HIS A 119 -16.25 -1.21 -9.41
C HIS A 119 -16.70 -0.09 -10.37
N PRO A 120 -17.91 0.50 -10.28
CA PRO A 120 -18.33 1.51 -11.23
C PRO A 120 -17.53 2.82 -11.20
N PHE A 121 -16.90 3.17 -10.07
CA PHE A 121 -16.14 4.41 -9.96
C PHE A 121 -14.62 4.21 -9.88
N THR A 122 -14.15 2.96 -9.88
CA THR A 122 -12.71 2.64 -9.80
C THR A 122 -12.24 1.90 -11.04
N SER A 123 -11.06 2.28 -11.56
CA SER A 123 -10.44 1.52 -12.63
C SER A 123 -9.99 0.15 -12.13
N TRP A 124 -10.47 -0.92 -12.78
CA TRP A 124 -10.05 -2.29 -12.48
C TRP A 124 -8.53 -2.48 -12.65
N THR A 125 -7.90 -1.77 -13.59
CA THR A 125 -6.44 -1.83 -13.81
C THR A 125 -5.69 -1.27 -12.61
N TYR A 126 -6.22 -0.23 -11.96
CA TYR A 126 -5.64 0.31 -10.74
C TYR A 126 -5.70 -0.71 -9.60
N ALA A 127 -6.89 -1.26 -9.33
CA ALA A 127 -7.08 -2.24 -8.26
C ALA A 127 -6.17 -3.48 -8.44
N ILE A 128 -6.04 -3.99 -9.67
CA ILE A 128 -5.19 -5.16 -9.96
C ILE A 128 -3.70 -4.82 -9.92
N ALA A 129 -3.28 -3.64 -10.39
CA ALA A 129 -1.88 -3.22 -10.29
C ALA A 129 -1.44 -3.07 -8.83
N CYS A 130 -2.32 -2.58 -7.94
CA CYS A 130 -2.06 -2.48 -6.51
C CYS A 130 -1.76 -3.84 -5.87
N VAL A 131 -2.36 -4.95 -6.33
CA VAL A 131 -2.11 -6.28 -5.74
C VAL A 131 -0.63 -6.61 -5.72
N SER A 132 0.03 -6.52 -6.86
CA SER A 132 1.45 -6.84 -6.97
C SER A 132 2.35 -5.75 -6.39
N PHE A 133 1.97 -4.48 -6.57
CA PHE A 133 2.69 -3.34 -6.01
C PHE A 133 2.74 -3.44 -4.48
N ASP A 134 1.60 -3.54 -3.84
CA ASP A 134 1.47 -3.48 -2.38
C ASP A 134 2.10 -4.68 -1.69
N TRP A 135 1.94 -5.88 -2.23
CA TRP A 135 2.57 -7.08 -1.67
C TRP A 135 4.08 -7.06 -1.78
N LEU A 136 4.65 -6.53 -2.87
CA LEU A 136 6.09 -6.34 -2.99
C LEU A 136 6.61 -5.30 -1.99
N ILE A 137 5.88 -4.21 -1.77
CA ILE A 137 6.23 -3.21 -0.76
C ILE A 137 6.13 -3.80 0.66
N ALA A 138 5.07 -4.56 0.95
CA ALA A 138 4.93 -5.25 2.24
C ALA A 138 6.11 -6.20 2.51
N LEU A 139 6.46 -7.02 1.52
CA LEU A 139 7.60 -7.93 1.59
C LEU A 139 8.92 -7.17 1.79
N TYR A 140 9.13 -6.10 1.03
CA TYR A 140 10.31 -5.23 1.20
C TYR A 140 10.40 -4.69 2.64
N ILE A 141 9.31 -4.20 3.23
CA ILE A 141 9.28 -3.68 4.60
C ILE A 141 9.65 -4.77 5.60
N VAL A 142 9.10 -5.96 5.47
CA VAL A 142 9.42 -7.10 6.35
C VAL A 142 10.90 -7.44 6.29
N ILE A 143 11.47 -7.51 5.10
CA ILE A 143 12.88 -7.86 4.91
C ILE A 143 13.78 -6.72 5.40
N ALA A 144 13.56 -5.50 4.91
CA ALA A 144 14.49 -4.38 5.13
C ALA A 144 14.48 -3.86 6.57
N TYR A 145 13.31 -3.79 7.19
CA TYR A 145 13.13 -3.18 8.51
C TYR A 145 12.82 -4.19 9.61
N GLY A 146 12.13 -5.29 9.29
CA GLY A 146 11.78 -6.33 10.26
C GLY A 146 12.96 -7.27 10.54
N LEU A 147 13.38 -8.03 9.54
CA LEU A 147 14.38 -9.07 9.71
C LEU A 147 15.80 -8.51 9.89
N VAL A 148 16.19 -7.55 9.06
CA VAL A 148 17.55 -6.96 9.09
C VAL A 148 17.68 -6.00 10.27
N GLY A 149 16.66 -5.21 10.58
CA GLY A 149 16.65 -4.29 11.73
C GLY A 149 16.67 -5.02 13.07
N GLY A 150 15.87 -6.08 13.22
CA GLY A 150 15.76 -6.86 14.46
C GLY A 150 17.04 -7.61 14.86
N ARG A 151 17.84 -8.06 13.90
CA ARG A 151 19.13 -8.72 14.19
C ARG A 151 20.13 -7.80 14.89
N ARG A 152 20.11 -6.50 14.64
CA ARG A 152 21.07 -5.55 15.21
C ARG A 152 20.80 -5.19 16.66
N LEU A 153 19.56 -5.17 17.09
CA LEU A 153 19.22 -4.93 18.50
C LEU A 153 19.71 -6.09 19.38
N ARG A 154 19.67 -7.33 18.87
CA ARG A 154 20.24 -8.51 19.57
C ARG A 154 21.77 -8.43 19.73
N PHE A 155 22.50 -8.01 18.71
CA PHE A 155 23.96 -7.92 18.78
C PHE A 155 24.46 -6.77 19.67
N ARG A 156 23.71 -5.67 19.78
CA ARG A 156 24.09 -4.58 20.70
C ARG A 156 23.83 -4.94 22.17
N GLY A 157 22.81 -5.72 22.46
CA GLY A 157 22.54 -6.18 23.85
C GLY A 157 23.53 -7.18 24.39
N VAL A 158 24.22 -7.93 23.52
CA VAL A 158 25.26 -8.91 23.93
C VAL A 158 26.63 -8.27 24.13
N ALA A 159 26.89 -7.11 23.50
CA ALA A 159 28.17 -6.40 23.64
C ALA A 159 28.29 -5.51 24.89
N THR A 160 27.20 -5.36 25.66
CA THR A 160 27.15 -4.53 26.88
C THR A 160 26.86 -5.33 28.16
N ALA A 161 26.85 -6.65 28.08
CA ALA A 161 26.77 -7.59 29.22
C ALA A 161 28.08 -8.31 29.40
#